data_63e5ea4ef828e5dc3f501ab06de6cfb4
#
_entry.id   63e5ea4ef828e5dc3f501ab06de6cfb4
#
_cell.length_a   1.000
_cell.length_b   1.000
_cell.length_c   1.000
_cell.angle_alpha   90.00
_cell.angle_beta   90.00
_cell.angle_gamma   90.00
#
_symmetry.space_group_name_H-M   'P 1'
#
loop_
_entity.id
_entity.type
_entity.pdbx_description
1 polymer ?
#
loop_
_entity_poly.entity_id
_entity_poly.type
_entity_poly.pdbx_seq_one_letter_code
_entity_poly.pdbx_strand_id
1 'polypeptide(L)'
;MEKVRRILVYLSKESSVPECARFVQSITGHFADSETDLVEVRCSLENNRFILYGQDGGKRGPGVMLKRASFCPFKHMSKSDAAALPTGVQSRGVDVGVVVLLQSANQKLLLTRRAAGLSIFPNVWVPPGGHIEFDEKMVDAGLRELREETGLEINQEDVSSQLLGLWESAYPPMLSRGLPQRHHIVTYILLHTSLTHQQLQASLQPEPAEVSGCLWVDAEIVRAIVSAVDGEEDNGKLPGNLPQTVSMWEVSPEGRLCSSVLPVSILCNRALAVGEDVERVSTGTKFALELWLKTMELHR
;
A
#
# COMPACT_ATOMS: atom_id res chain seq x y z
N MET A 1 12.11 28.07 -3.59
CA MET A 1 11.81 26.62 -3.53
C MET A 1 10.52 26.40 -4.30
N GLU A 2 10.60 25.73 -5.42
CA GLU A 2 9.41 25.30 -6.18
C GLU A 2 8.58 24.40 -5.27
N LYS A 3 7.28 24.71 -5.10
CA LYS A 3 6.38 23.81 -4.36
C LYS A 3 6.29 22.53 -5.18
N VAL A 4 6.77 21.42 -4.62
CA VAL A 4 6.56 20.08 -5.20
C VAL A 4 5.05 19.94 -5.44
N ARG A 5 4.66 19.84 -6.71
CA ARG A 5 3.26 19.63 -7.10
C ARG A 5 2.87 18.22 -6.72
N ARG A 6 1.78 18.04 -5.98
CA ARG A 6 1.32 16.75 -5.48
C ARG A 6 -0.14 16.54 -5.81
N ILE A 7 -0.49 15.32 -6.19
CA ILE A 7 -1.90 14.90 -6.27
C ILE A 7 -2.44 14.77 -4.85
N LEU A 8 -3.51 15.50 -4.56
CA LEU A 8 -4.17 15.49 -3.25
C LEU A 8 -5.55 14.86 -3.33
N VAL A 9 -6.00 14.35 -2.18
CA VAL A 9 -7.35 13.82 -1.99
C VAL A 9 -8.36 14.95 -1.87
N TYR A 10 -9.47 14.82 -2.59
CA TYR A 10 -10.65 15.66 -2.50
C TYR A 10 -11.84 14.78 -2.12
N LEU A 11 -12.73 15.32 -1.30
CA LEU A 11 -13.92 14.63 -0.80
C LEU A 11 -15.17 15.28 -1.36
N SER A 12 -16.11 14.49 -1.84
CA SER A 12 -17.40 14.96 -2.32
C SER A 12 -18.52 14.14 -1.68
N LYS A 13 -19.46 14.82 -1.02
CA LYS A 13 -20.73 14.26 -0.54
C LYS A 13 -21.86 14.70 -1.46
N GLU A 14 -22.77 13.81 -1.82
CA GLU A 14 -24.08 14.10 -2.42
C GLU A 14 -24.02 15.11 -3.60
N SER A 15 -23.10 14.91 -4.53
CA SER A 15 -22.92 15.81 -5.70
C SER A 15 -22.44 17.25 -5.37
N SER A 16 -21.91 17.48 -4.17
CA SER A 16 -21.24 18.74 -3.81
C SER A 16 -19.95 18.96 -4.59
N VAL A 17 -19.50 20.22 -4.62
CA VAL A 17 -18.16 20.53 -5.16
C VAL A 17 -17.11 19.83 -4.30
N PRO A 18 -16.17 19.05 -4.91
CA PRO A 18 -15.14 18.37 -4.15
C PRO A 18 -14.25 19.33 -3.36
N GLU A 19 -14.09 19.10 -2.07
CA GLU A 19 -13.26 19.89 -1.17
C GLU A 19 -11.95 19.15 -0.87
N CYS A 20 -10.82 19.88 -0.84
CA CYS A 20 -9.52 19.30 -0.51
C CYS A 20 -9.53 18.75 0.93
N ALA A 21 -9.16 17.51 1.11
CA ALA A 21 -9.09 16.87 2.41
C ALA A 21 -8.01 17.52 3.28
N ARG A 22 -8.33 17.79 4.55
CA ARG A 22 -7.36 18.32 5.51
C ARG A 22 -6.47 17.21 6.04
N PHE A 23 -5.21 17.52 6.32
CA PHE A 23 -4.23 16.56 6.84
C PHE A 23 -4.73 15.79 8.06
N VAL A 24 -5.39 16.46 8.99
CA VAL A 24 -5.91 15.87 10.24
C VAL A 24 -7.28 15.20 10.11
N GLN A 25 -7.85 15.18 8.90
CA GLN A 25 -9.19 14.64 8.65
C GLN A 25 -9.10 13.14 8.39
N SER A 26 -9.79 12.31 9.19
CA SER A 26 -9.94 10.90 8.83
C SER A 26 -10.77 10.78 7.55
N ILE A 27 -10.22 10.14 6.54
CA ILE A 27 -10.86 9.95 5.25
C ILE A 27 -11.90 8.83 5.35
N THR A 28 -11.53 7.68 5.93
CA THR A 28 -12.47 6.58 6.17
C THR A 28 -13.63 7.05 7.05
N GLY A 29 -13.35 7.77 8.15
CA GLY A 29 -14.37 8.31 9.05
C GLY A 29 -15.22 9.44 8.45
N HIS A 30 -14.83 9.99 7.29
CA HIS A 30 -15.67 10.95 6.56
C HIS A 30 -16.86 10.27 5.87
N PHE A 31 -16.69 9.03 5.40
CA PHE A 31 -17.70 8.28 4.65
C PHE A 31 -18.41 7.22 5.49
N ALA A 32 -17.91 6.90 6.67
CA ALA A 32 -18.42 5.88 7.58
C ALA A 32 -18.57 6.45 8.99
N ASP A 33 -19.26 5.69 9.85
CA ASP A 33 -19.33 5.98 11.29
C ASP A 33 -17.94 5.86 11.92
N SER A 34 -17.74 6.56 13.05
CA SER A 34 -16.44 6.64 13.74
C SER A 34 -15.85 5.28 14.14
N GLU A 35 -16.71 4.30 14.39
CA GLU A 35 -16.32 2.93 14.81
C GLU A 35 -15.89 2.04 13.63
N THR A 36 -16.32 2.36 12.40
CA THR A 36 -16.06 1.54 11.22
C THR A 36 -14.70 1.86 10.63
N ASP A 37 -13.90 0.83 10.31
CA ASP A 37 -12.59 0.95 9.69
C ASP A 37 -12.58 0.56 8.21
N LEU A 38 -13.74 0.23 7.65
CA LEU A 38 -13.94 -0.20 6.28
C LEU A 38 -15.23 0.42 5.71
N VAL A 39 -15.15 1.01 4.52
CA VAL A 39 -16.30 1.61 3.85
C VAL A 39 -16.16 1.47 2.34
N GLU A 40 -17.28 1.30 1.64
CA GLU A 40 -17.29 1.36 0.18
C GLU A 40 -17.40 2.81 -0.28
N VAL A 41 -16.51 3.22 -1.18
CA VAL A 41 -16.47 4.54 -1.80
C VAL A 41 -16.32 4.40 -3.31
N ARG A 42 -16.53 5.49 -4.03
CA ARG A 42 -16.14 5.62 -5.44
C ARG A 42 -14.99 6.59 -5.56
N CYS A 43 -14.14 6.42 -6.56
CA CYS A 43 -13.01 7.32 -6.78
C CYS A 43 -12.81 7.63 -8.25
N SER A 44 -12.22 8.79 -8.50
CA SER A 44 -11.72 9.19 -9.82
C SER A 44 -10.46 10.04 -9.69
N LEU A 45 -9.61 10.00 -10.72
CA LEU A 45 -8.47 10.91 -10.86
C LEU A 45 -8.78 11.86 -12.02
N GLU A 46 -9.08 13.11 -11.70
CA GLU A 46 -9.52 14.13 -12.67
C GLU A 46 -8.78 15.44 -12.42
N ASN A 47 -8.19 16.01 -13.45
CA ASN A 47 -7.51 17.31 -13.37
C ASN A 47 -6.51 17.40 -12.21
N ASN A 48 -5.68 16.38 -12.04
CA ASN A 48 -4.69 16.28 -10.96
C ASN A 48 -5.27 16.32 -9.54
N ARG A 49 -6.52 15.85 -9.39
CA ARG A 49 -7.21 15.68 -8.11
C ARG A 49 -7.70 14.25 -7.98
N PHE A 50 -7.40 13.61 -6.88
CA PHE A 50 -7.97 12.31 -6.55
C PHE A 50 -9.25 12.53 -5.73
N ILE A 51 -10.39 12.26 -6.34
CA ILE A 51 -11.69 12.58 -5.75
C ILE A 51 -12.33 11.29 -5.22
N LEU A 52 -12.73 11.32 -3.96
CA LEU A 52 -13.51 10.27 -3.31
C LEU A 52 -14.96 10.72 -3.17
N TYR A 53 -15.88 9.80 -3.50
CA TYR A 53 -17.33 10.01 -3.43
C TYR A 53 -17.95 8.97 -2.49
N GLY A 54 -18.95 9.35 -1.71
CA GLY A 54 -19.82 8.40 -1.02
C GLY A 54 -20.64 7.56 -2.00
N GLN A 55 -21.27 6.50 -1.51
CA GLN A 55 -22.08 5.59 -2.34
C GLN A 55 -23.19 6.31 -3.12
N ASP A 56 -23.79 7.35 -2.54
CA ASP A 56 -24.88 8.14 -3.13
C ASP A 56 -24.40 9.22 -4.13
N GLY A 57 -23.10 9.40 -4.26
CA GLY A 57 -22.45 10.49 -5.02
C GLY A 57 -22.52 10.40 -6.55
N GLY A 58 -23.50 9.71 -7.13
CA GLY A 58 -23.70 9.62 -8.58
C GLY A 58 -22.82 8.58 -9.29
N LYS A 59 -23.01 8.41 -10.61
CA LYS A 59 -22.43 7.34 -11.45
C LYS A 59 -20.93 7.49 -11.76
N ARG A 60 -20.09 7.95 -10.85
CA ARG A 60 -18.67 8.21 -11.13
C ARG A 60 -17.76 7.14 -10.53
N GLY A 61 -17.12 6.35 -11.39
CA GLY A 61 -16.13 5.34 -11.04
C GLY A 61 -16.69 4.03 -10.45
N PRO A 62 -15.88 2.98 -10.34
CA PRO A 62 -16.23 1.73 -9.70
C PRO A 62 -16.32 1.90 -8.17
N GLY A 63 -17.21 1.13 -7.52
CA GLY A 63 -17.21 0.97 -6.07
C GLY A 63 -15.92 0.26 -5.64
N VAL A 64 -15.28 0.77 -4.61
CA VAL A 64 -14.03 0.23 -4.08
C VAL A 64 -14.00 0.34 -2.55
N MET A 65 -13.44 -0.66 -1.89
CA MET A 65 -13.29 -0.66 -0.44
C MET A 65 -12.15 0.25 -0.01
N LEU A 66 -12.45 1.21 0.86
CA LEU A 66 -11.48 2.03 1.58
C LEU A 66 -11.38 1.52 3.02
N LYS A 67 -10.16 1.19 3.45
CA LYS A 67 -9.88 0.67 4.81
C LYS A 67 -8.79 1.49 5.49
N ARG A 68 -8.86 1.58 6.81
CA ARG A 68 -7.78 2.04 7.69
C ARG A 68 -7.44 0.97 8.73
N ALA A 69 -6.31 1.10 9.40
CA ALA A 69 -6.01 0.30 10.58
C ALA A 69 -6.93 0.67 11.75
N SER A 70 -7.27 -0.28 12.61
CA SER A 70 -8.03 -0.02 13.85
C SER A 70 -7.29 0.97 14.78
N PHE A 71 -5.95 0.95 14.74
CA PHE A 71 -5.05 1.84 15.48
C PHE A 71 -4.65 3.10 14.71
N CYS A 72 -5.30 3.42 13.60
CA CYS A 72 -4.98 4.58 12.77
C CYS A 72 -4.96 5.88 13.58
N PRO A 73 -3.89 6.70 13.54
CA PRO A 73 -3.81 7.97 14.25
C PRO A 73 -5.00 8.89 13.98
N PHE A 74 -5.48 8.96 12.75
CA PHE A 74 -6.58 9.84 12.36
C PHE A 74 -7.95 9.38 12.89
N LYS A 75 -8.05 8.15 13.41
CA LYS A 75 -9.22 7.66 14.16
C LYS A 75 -9.20 8.12 15.62
N HIS A 76 -8.00 8.15 16.23
CA HIS A 76 -7.83 8.27 17.67
C HIS A 76 -7.24 9.62 18.12
N MET A 77 -6.77 10.45 17.19
CA MET A 77 -6.12 11.73 17.48
C MET A 77 -7.09 12.71 18.13
N SER A 78 -6.71 13.23 19.28
CA SER A 78 -7.47 14.28 19.97
C SER A 78 -7.36 15.64 19.27
N LYS A 79 -8.24 16.58 19.62
CA LYS A 79 -8.15 17.97 19.13
C LYS A 79 -6.86 18.66 19.58
N SER A 80 -6.35 18.32 20.78
CA SER A 80 -5.08 18.84 21.30
C SER A 80 -3.89 18.30 20.51
N ASP A 81 -3.88 17.01 20.16
CA ASP A 81 -2.82 16.41 19.34
C ASP A 81 -2.80 17.03 17.93
N ALA A 82 -4.00 17.20 17.34
CA ALA A 82 -4.13 17.87 16.04
C ALA A 82 -3.58 19.31 16.07
N ALA A 83 -3.85 20.05 17.13
CA ALA A 83 -3.34 21.43 17.31
C ALA A 83 -1.82 21.47 17.59
N ALA A 84 -1.25 20.40 18.15
CA ALA A 84 0.19 20.30 18.42
C ALA A 84 1.03 19.99 17.18
N LEU A 85 0.41 19.59 16.06
CA LEU A 85 1.14 19.36 14.81
C LEU A 85 1.75 20.66 14.28
N PRO A 86 2.98 20.60 13.72
CA PRO A 86 3.59 21.76 13.05
C PRO A 86 2.70 22.28 11.92
N THR A 87 2.60 23.61 11.76
CA THR A 87 1.78 24.24 10.71
C THR A 87 2.09 23.74 9.32
N GLY A 88 3.39 23.47 9.02
CA GLY A 88 3.81 22.91 7.74
C GLY A 88 3.30 21.48 7.51
N VAL A 89 2.99 20.72 8.56
CA VAL A 89 2.36 19.38 8.45
C VAL A 89 0.86 19.54 8.26
N GLN A 90 0.21 20.37 9.07
CA GLN A 90 -1.24 20.61 8.98
C GLN A 90 -1.69 21.10 7.60
N SER A 91 -0.86 21.90 6.92
CA SER A 91 -1.16 22.49 5.60
C SER A 91 -0.90 21.55 4.42
N ARG A 92 -0.44 20.32 4.65
CA ARG A 92 -0.03 19.40 3.56
C ARG A 92 -1.19 18.82 2.77
N GLY A 93 -2.37 18.67 3.37
CA GLY A 93 -3.45 17.86 2.82
C GLY A 93 -3.16 16.35 2.93
N VAL A 94 -3.89 15.56 2.17
CA VAL A 94 -3.74 14.10 2.12
C VAL A 94 -3.18 13.72 0.75
N ASP A 95 -2.02 13.08 0.74
CA ASP A 95 -1.32 12.69 -0.49
C ASP A 95 -1.96 11.42 -1.08
N VAL A 96 -1.69 11.16 -2.37
CA VAL A 96 -2.14 9.94 -3.05
C VAL A 96 -0.93 9.15 -3.54
N GLY A 97 -0.92 7.87 -3.23
CA GLY A 97 0.06 6.92 -3.74
C GLY A 97 -0.61 5.81 -4.56
N VAL A 98 0.15 5.22 -5.45
CA VAL A 98 -0.21 4.02 -6.20
C VAL A 98 0.74 2.88 -5.85
N VAL A 99 0.19 1.69 -5.68
CA VAL A 99 0.96 0.47 -5.40
C VAL A 99 0.45 -0.64 -6.32
N VAL A 100 1.38 -1.38 -6.92
CA VAL A 100 1.10 -2.40 -7.91
C VAL A 100 1.31 -3.80 -7.35
N LEU A 101 0.23 -4.58 -7.24
CA LEU A 101 0.32 -6.03 -7.08
C LEU A 101 0.56 -6.66 -8.45
N LEU A 102 1.81 -6.92 -8.80
CA LEU A 102 2.16 -7.60 -10.05
C LEU A 102 1.97 -9.10 -9.89
N GLN A 103 0.95 -9.64 -10.57
CA GLN A 103 0.68 -11.08 -10.62
C GLN A 103 1.24 -11.69 -11.90
N SER A 104 2.13 -12.65 -11.74
CA SER A 104 2.68 -13.47 -12.84
C SER A 104 1.65 -14.47 -13.38
N ALA A 105 1.89 -15.00 -14.59
CA ALA A 105 1.05 -16.04 -15.21
C ALA A 105 0.86 -17.29 -14.34
N ASN A 106 1.83 -17.64 -13.52
CA ASN A 106 1.75 -18.74 -12.56
C ASN A 106 1.35 -18.31 -11.15
N GLN A 107 0.56 -17.22 -11.05
CA GLN A 107 -0.16 -16.77 -9.86
C GLN A 107 0.72 -16.46 -8.66
N LYS A 108 1.92 -15.90 -8.87
CA LYS A 108 2.76 -15.35 -7.81
C LYS A 108 2.76 -13.84 -7.83
N LEU A 109 2.81 -13.22 -6.66
CA LEU A 109 2.90 -11.77 -6.48
C LEU A 109 4.31 -11.35 -6.14
N LEU A 110 4.77 -10.24 -6.71
CA LEU A 110 6.04 -9.62 -6.36
C LEU A 110 5.88 -8.74 -5.11
N LEU A 111 6.74 -8.94 -4.12
CA LEU A 111 6.96 -8.04 -3.00
C LEU A 111 8.41 -7.55 -3.01
N THR A 112 8.60 -6.29 -2.65
CA THR A 112 9.92 -5.66 -2.46
C THR A 112 10.11 -5.30 -0.99
N ARG A 113 11.33 -5.45 -0.46
CA ARG A 113 11.70 -4.96 0.86
C ARG A 113 12.28 -3.56 0.72
N ARG A 114 11.67 -2.59 1.38
CA ARG A 114 12.12 -1.21 1.39
C ARG A 114 13.53 -1.09 1.97
N ALA A 115 14.38 -0.27 1.35
CA ALA A 115 15.74 -0.07 1.82
C ALA A 115 15.79 0.51 3.24
N ALA A 116 16.77 0.07 4.02
CA ALA A 116 16.94 0.49 5.42
C ALA A 116 17.20 2.00 5.59
N GLY A 117 17.72 2.67 4.56
CA GLY A 117 18.00 4.11 4.55
C GLY A 117 16.77 5.00 4.34
N LEU A 118 15.61 4.43 4.01
CA LEU A 118 14.39 5.20 3.79
C LEU A 118 13.82 5.74 5.11
N SER A 119 13.34 6.96 5.09
CA SER A 119 12.78 7.64 6.28
C SER A 119 11.36 7.20 6.65
N ILE A 120 10.66 6.51 5.73
CA ILE A 120 9.26 6.08 5.89
C ILE A 120 9.19 4.57 5.67
N PHE A 121 8.78 3.83 6.70
CA PHE A 121 8.66 2.37 6.68
C PHE A 121 9.91 1.64 6.14
N PRO A 122 11.13 1.86 6.69
CA PRO A 122 12.31 1.08 6.31
C PRO A 122 12.12 -0.41 6.63
N ASN A 123 12.75 -1.30 5.86
CA ASN A 123 12.75 -2.76 6.05
C ASN A 123 11.36 -3.43 5.98
N VAL A 124 10.33 -2.74 5.52
CA VAL A 124 8.98 -3.29 5.42
C VAL A 124 8.77 -3.87 4.01
N TRP A 125 8.11 -5.03 3.93
CA TRP A 125 7.74 -5.67 2.68
C TRP A 125 6.45 -5.07 2.12
N VAL A 126 6.52 -4.59 0.89
CA VAL A 126 5.42 -3.96 0.16
C VAL A 126 5.49 -4.34 -1.31
N PRO A 127 4.41 -4.28 -2.06
CA PRO A 127 4.49 -4.27 -3.52
C PRO A 127 5.12 -2.94 -4.01
N PRO A 128 5.72 -2.88 -5.19
CA PRO A 128 6.27 -1.66 -5.77
C PRO A 128 5.24 -0.54 -5.88
N GLY A 129 5.67 0.71 -5.63
CA GLY A 129 4.77 1.85 -5.76
C GLY A 129 5.26 3.13 -5.12
N GLY A 130 4.65 4.24 -5.52
CA GLY A 130 5.01 5.57 -5.06
C GLY A 130 3.95 6.62 -5.34
N HIS A 131 4.34 7.83 -5.69
CA HIS A 131 3.42 8.94 -5.91
C HIS A 131 2.93 8.99 -7.37
N ILE A 132 1.71 9.45 -7.56
CA ILE A 132 1.17 9.77 -8.89
C ILE A 132 1.68 11.16 -9.27
N GLU A 133 2.25 11.30 -10.46
CA GLU A 133 2.70 12.59 -10.99
C GLU A 133 1.56 13.36 -11.67
N PHE A 134 1.79 14.67 -11.91
CA PHE A 134 0.82 15.51 -12.60
C PHE A 134 0.62 15.00 -14.04
N ASP A 135 -0.66 15.03 -14.46
CA ASP A 135 -1.10 14.60 -15.81
C ASP A 135 -0.87 13.10 -16.10
N GLU A 136 -0.57 12.30 -15.07
CA GLU A 136 -0.37 10.85 -15.15
C GLU A 136 -1.65 10.10 -14.78
N LYS A 137 -1.92 8.97 -15.44
CA LYS A 137 -3.00 8.05 -15.03
C LYS A 137 -2.49 7.10 -13.95
N MET A 138 -3.39 6.59 -13.11
CA MET A 138 -3.03 5.68 -12.01
C MET A 138 -2.25 4.44 -12.47
N VAL A 139 -2.65 3.82 -13.59
CA VAL A 139 -1.96 2.63 -14.12
C VAL A 139 -0.58 2.98 -14.66
N ASP A 140 -0.45 4.12 -15.35
CA ASP A 140 0.82 4.59 -15.90
C ASP A 140 1.81 4.92 -14.76
N ALA A 141 1.32 5.57 -13.69
CA ALA A 141 2.10 5.81 -12.47
C ALA A 141 2.57 4.49 -11.82
N GLY A 142 1.68 3.51 -11.71
CA GLY A 142 2.02 2.19 -11.18
C GLY A 142 3.08 1.46 -12.01
N LEU A 143 2.99 1.51 -13.34
CA LEU A 143 3.99 0.92 -14.24
C LEU A 143 5.33 1.66 -14.20
N ARG A 144 5.32 2.99 -14.07
CA ARG A 144 6.52 3.81 -13.88
C ARG A 144 7.24 3.44 -12.59
N GLU A 145 6.54 3.44 -11.46
CA GLU A 145 7.09 3.07 -10.15
C GLU A 145 7.62 1.62 -10.14
N LEU A 146 6.87 0.68 -10.74
CA LEU A 146 7.33 -0.70 -10.90
C LEU A 146 8.68 -0.75 -11.64
N ARG A 147 8.80 0.01 -12.74
CA ARG A 147 10.06 0.08 -13.51
C ARG A 147 11.17 0.74 -12.71
N GLU A 148 10.91 1.87 -12.05
CA GLU A 148 11.91 2.63 -11.29
C GLU A 148 12.46 1.81 -10.11
N GLU A 149 11.59 1.14 -9.35
CA GLU A 149 11.99 0.34 -8.19
C GLU A 149 12.61 -1.02 -8.56
N THR A 150 12.15 -1.65 -9.66
CA THR A 150 12.48 -3.06 -9.94
C THR A 150 13.17 -3.31 -11.29
N GLY A 151 13.25 -2.31 -12.15
CA GLY A 151 13.76 -2.44 -13.52
C GLY A 151 12.84 -3.20 -14.47
N LEU A 152 11.65 -3.64 -14.04
CA LEU A 152 10.71 -4.36 -14.89
C LEU A 152 10.01 -3.42 -15.87
N GLU A 153 10.30 -3.57 -17.15
CA GLU A 153 9.61 -2.87 -18.22
C GLU A 153 8.42 -3.69 -18.71
N ILE A 154 7.23 -3.24 -18.37
CA ILE A 154 5.96 -3.89 -18.74
C ILE A 154 5.10 -2.85 -19.46
N ASN A 155 4.67 -3.16 -20.70
CA ASN A 155 3.77 -2.27 -21.42
C ASN A 155 2.33 -2.42 -20.93
N GLN A 156 1.56 -1.34 -20.96
CA GLN A 156 0.15 -1.34 -20.57
C GLN A 156 -0.70 -2.31 -21.41
N GLU A 157 -0.32 -2.51 -22.67
CA GLU A 157 -1.02 -3.44 -23.60
C GLU A 157 -0.82 -4.92 -23.21
N ASP A 158 0.26 -5.24 -22.49
CA ASP A 158 0.65 -6.60 -22.09
C ASP A 158 0.06 -7.01 -20.73
N VAL A 159 -0.70 -6.13 -20.08
CA VAL A 159 -1.30 -6.38 -18.77
C VAL A 159 -2.78 -6.04 -18.73
N SER A 160 -3.54 -6.83 -17.97
CA SER A 160 -4.85 -6.40 -17.49
C SER A 160 -4.71 -5.77 -16.13
N SER A 161 -5.47 -4.69 -15.87
CA SER A 161 -5.40 -3.95 -14.62
C SER A 161 -6.76 -3.90 -13.93
N GLN A 162 -6.75 -3.99 -12.59
CA GLN A 162 -7.93 -3.87 -11.74
C GLN A 162 -7.59 -3.06 -10.49
N LEU A 163 -8.40 -2.05 -10.16
CA LEU A 163 -8.33 -1.39 -8.86
C LEU A 163 -8.89 -2.33 -7.80
N LEU A 164 -8.05 -2.75 -6.84
CA LEU A 164 -8.44 -3.68 -5.77
C LEU A 164 -9.08 -2.95 -4.59
N GLY A 165 -8.45 -1.89 -4.11
CA GLY A 165 -8.86 -1.22 -2.89
C GLY A 165 -8.05 0.03 -2.60
N LEU A 166 -8.51 0.74 -1.57
CA LEU A 166 -7.87 1.95 -1.06
C LEU A 166 -7.50 1.76 0.41
N TRP A 167 -6.36 2.29 0.81
CA TRP A 167 -5.88 2.24 2.18
C TRP A 167 -5.56 3.63 2.71
N GLU A 168 -6.18 4.01 3.84
CA GLU A 168 -5.82 5.24 4.56
C GLU A 168 -4.59 4.96 5.42
N SER A 169 -3.46 5.51 5.02
CA SER A 169 -2.13 5.28 5.60
C SER A 169 -1.65 6.50 6.39
N ALA A 170 -1.11 6.26 7.56
CA ALA A 170 -0.43 7.26 8.39
C ALA A 170 1.02 6.85 8.65
N TYR A 171 1.92 7.84 8.82
CA TYR A 171 3.26 7.59 9.33
C TYR A 171 3.64 8.67 10.36
N PRO A 172 4.11 8.29 11.56
CA PRO A 172 4.08 6.93 12.15
C PRO A 172 2.69 6.30 12.14
N PRO A 173 2.59 4.94 12.09
CA PRO A 173 1.30 4.25 11.91
C PRO A 173 0.40 4.26 13.16
N MET A 174 0.96 4.57 14.32
CA MET A 174 0.28 4.56 15.63
C MET A 174 0.66 5.79 16.44
N LEU A 175 -0.28 6.33 17.24
CA LEU A 175 -0.01 7.47 18.14
C LEU A 175 1.04 7.16 19.21
N SER A 176 1.15 5.90 19.64
CA SER A 176 2.20 5.45 20.58
C SER A 176 3.63 5.64 20.04
N ARG A 177 3.77 5.79 18.72
CA ARG A 177 5.06 6.06 18.03
C ARG A 177 5.26 7.52 17.66
N GLY A 178 4.35 8.40 18.06
CA GLY A 178 4.38 9.83 17.80
C GLY A 178 3.25 10.34 16.93
N LEU A 179 3.17 11.66 16.81
CA LEU A 179 2.15 12.32 15.99
C LEU A 179 2.41 12.07 14.49
N PRO A 180 1.35 11.94 13.66
CA PRO A 180 1.49 11.66 12.24
C PRO A 180 2.19 12.80 11.50
N GLN A 181 3.13 12.43 10.65
CA GLN A 181 3.90 13.32 9.76
C GLN A 181 3.51 13.14 8.30
N ARG A 182 2.87 12.01 7.96
CA ARG A 182 2.38 11.66 6.63
C ARG A 182 0.95 11.15 6.71
N HIS A 183 0.16 11.52 5.72
CA HIS A 183 -1.21 11.05 5.52
C HIS A 183 -1.40 10.78 4.03
N HIS A 184 -1.71 9.53 3.67
CA HIS A 184 -1.87 9.12 2.28
C HIS A 184 -3.15 8.30 2.11
N ILE A 185 -3.74 8.40 0.94
CA ILE A 185 -4.57 7.32 0.39
C ILE A 185 -3.72 6.55 -0.59
N VAL A 186 -3.49 5.27 -0.30
CA VAL A 186 -2.77 4.34 -1.15
C VAL A 186 -3.77 3.59 -2.01
N THR A 187 -3.62 3.68 -3.34
CA THR A 187 -4.43 2.94 -4.31
C THR A 187 -3.73 1.64 -4.68
N TYR A 188 -4.36 0.49 -4.46
CA TYR A 188 -3.81 -0.81 -4.81
C TYR A 188 -4.36 -1.27 -6.16
N ILE A 189 -3.49 -1.45 -7.14
CA ILE A 189 -3.81 -1.91 -8.48
C ILE A 189 -3.25 -3.32 -8.67
N LEU A 190 -4.08 -4.27 -9.05
CA LEU A 190 -3.65 -5.58 -9.50
C LEU A 190 -3.32 -5.52 -10.99
N LEU A 191 -2.12 -5.92 -11.36
CA LEU A 191 -1.70 -6.11 -12.74
C LEU A 191 -1.46 -7.59 -13.01
N HIS A 192 -2.14 -8.13 -14.02
CA HIS A 192 -1.90 -9.50 -14.51
C HIS A 192 -1.06 -9.46 -15.77
N THR A 193 0.06 -10.17 -15.77
CA THR A 193 0.90 -10.37 -16.95
C THR A 193 0.88 -11.82 -17.44
N SER A 194 1.12 -12.03 -18.71
CA SER A 194 1.30 -13.36 -19.32
C SER A 194 2.66 -13.99 -19.02
N LEU A 195 3.60 -13.24 -18.41
CA LEU A 195 4.93 -13.70 -18.05
C LEU A 195 4.91 -14.49 -16.75
N THR A 196 5.66 -15.58 -16.67
CA THR A 196 5.88 -16.32 -15.43
C THR A 196 6.80 -15.54 -14.49
N HIS A 197 6.73 -15.83 -13.16
CA HIS A 197 7.62 -15.16 -12.21
C HIS A 197 9.11 -15.45 -12.49
N GLN A 198 9.47 -16.58 -13.09
CA GLN A 198 10.86 -16.88 -13.45
C GLN A 198 11.35 -15.96 -14.59
N GLN A 199 10.49 -15.70 -15.60
CA GLN A 199 10.80 -14.76 -16.68
C GLN A 199 10.96 -13.34 -16.15
N LEU A 200 10.03 -12.90 -15.29
CA LEU A 200 10.12 -11.59 -14.64
C LEU A 200 11.36 -11.49 -13.74
N GLN A 201 11.65 -12.54 -12.95
CA GLN A 201 12.82 -12.58 -12.07
C GLN A 201 14.13 -12.42 -12.86
N ALA A 202 14.23 -12.99 -14.06
CA ALA A 202 15.41 -12.88 -14.89
C ALA A 202 15.69 -11.45 -15.40
N SER A 203 14.64 -10.59 -15.39
CA SER A 203 14.71 -9.20 -15.85
C SER A 203 14.76 -8.18 -14.69
N LEU A 204 14.69 -8.64 -13.42
CA LEU A 204 14.75 -7.74 -12.26
C LEU A 204 16.11 -7.02 -12.17
N GLN A 205 16.04 -5.70 -12.03
CA GLN A 205 17.17 -4.80 -11.78
C GLN A 205 16.77 -3.75 -10.73
N PRO A 206 16.63 -4.15 -9.45
CA PRO A 206 16.11 -3.27 -8.42
C PRO A 206 17.04 -2.09 -8.14
N GLU A 207 16.43 -0.93 -7.85
CA GLU A 207 17.16 0.28 -7.41
C GLU A 207 17.59 0.13 -5.93
N PRO A 208 18.89 -0.01 -5.63
CA PRO A 208 19.34 -0.32 -4.27
C PRO A 208 19.09 0.81 -3.26
N ALA A 209 18.87 2.04 -3.70
CA ALA A 209 18.50 3.13 -2.82
C ALA A 209 17.07 2.98 -2.26
N GLU A 210 16.21 2.22 -2.94
CA GLU A 210 14.80 2.06 -2.59
C GLU A 210 14.44 0.63 -2.18
N VAL A 211 15.08 -0.37 -2.78
CA VAL A 211 14.78 -1.79 -2.63
C VAL A 211 15.98 -2.56 -2.12
N SER A 212 15.84 -3.25 -0.99
CA SER A 212 16.88 -4.10 -0.40
C SER A 212 16.63 -5.61 -0.59
N GLY A 213 15.47 -6.00 -1.12
CA GLY A 213 15.15 -7.39 -1.39
C GLY A 213 13.90 -7.57 -2.25
N CYS A 214 13.83 -8.68 -2.97
CA CYS A 214 12.70 -9.07 -3.80
C CYS A 214 12.26 -10.50 -3.48
N LEU A 215 10.96 -10.76 -3.54
CA LEU A 215 10.37 -12.03 -3.16
C LEU A 215 9.08 -12.26 -3.96
N TRP A 216 8.87 -13.52 -4.40
CA TRP A 216 7.62 -13.96 -5.05
C TRP A 216 6.83 -14.84 -4.09
N VAL A 217 5.62 -14.40 -3.72
CA VAL A 217 4.71 -15.12 -2.84
C VAL A 217 3.56 -15.75 -3.62
N ASP A 218 3.15 -16.95 -3.19
CA ASP A 218 1.94 -17.62 -3.68
C ASP A 218 0.77 -17.47 -2.70
N ALA A 219 -0.38 -18.01 -3.09
CA ALA A 219 -1.60 -17.88 -2.29
C ALA A 219 -1.50 -18.56 -0.91
N GLU A 220 -0.66 -19.58 -0.75
CA GLU A 220 -0.48 -20.26 0.55
C GLU A 220 0.25 -19.35 1.53
N ILE A 221 1.37 -18.77 1.11
CA ILE A 221 2.13 -17.79 1.90
C ILE A 221 1.27 -16.54 2.17
N VAL A 222 0.53 -16.06 1.17
CA VAL A 222 -0.35 -14.89 1.32
C VAL A 222 -1.43 -15.14 2.37
N ARG A 223 -2.05 -16.31 2.42
CA ARG A 223 -3.02 -16.65 3.50
C ARG A 223 -2.39 -16.57 4.88
N ALA A 224 -1.16 -17.05 5.04
CA ALA A 224 -0.44 -16.94 6.30
C ALA A 224 -0.15 -15.48 6.69
N ILE A 225 0.29 -14.65 5.73
CA ILE A 225 0.54 -13.23 5.94
C ILE A 225 -0.74 -12.52 6.41
N VAL A 226 -1.86 -12.76 5.73
CA VAL A 226 -3.15 -12.11 6.03
C VAL A 226 -3.72 -12.56 7.37
N SER A 227 -3.48 -13.80 7.80
CA SER A 227 -3.92 -14.30 9.10
C SER A 227 -3.23 -13.62 10.30
N ALA A 228 -2.07 -13.00 10.07
CA ALA A 228 -1.33 -12.26 11.08
C ALA A 228 -1.84 -10.80 11.18
N VAL A 229 -2.98 -10.61 11.83
CA VAL A 229 -3.66 -9.31 11.94
C VAL A 229 -2.88 -8.37 12.86
N ASP A 230 -2.55 -7.17 12.37
CA ASP A 230 -1.87 -6.13 13.14
C ASP A 230 -2.84 -5.50 14.17
N GLY A 231 -2.34 -5.19 15.36
CA GLY A 231 -3.12 -4.59 16.45
C GLY A 231 -3.86 -5.59 17.33
N GLU A 232 -3.78 -6.90 17.05
CA GLU A 232 -4.30 -7.96 17.89
C GLU A 232 -3.19 -8.61 18.71
N GLU A 233 -3.53 -9.14 19.90
CA GLU A 233 -2.60 -9.96 20.70
C GLU A 233 -2.26 -11.24 19.96
N ASP A 234 -1.02 -11.69 20.12
CA ASP A 234 -0.52 -12.87 19.39
C ASP A 234 -1.12 -14.16 19.94
N ASN A 235 -2.07 -14.72 19.20
CA ASN A 235 -2.53 -16.11 19.37
C ASN A 235 -2.01 -17.03 18.24
N GLY A 236 -1.07 -16.53 17.42
CA GLY A 236 -0.73 -17.10 16.13
C GLY A 236 0.31 -18.19 16.14
N LYS A 237 -0.09 -19.44 16.25
CA LYS A 237 0.68 -20.52 15.64
C LYS A 237 0.51 -20.41 14.11
N LEU A 238 1.63 -20.26 13.40
CA LEU A 238 1.65 -20.42 11.94
C LEU A 238 0.99 -21.79 11.59
N PRO A 239 0.21 -21.86 10.49
CA PRO A 239 -0.31 -23.13 9.99
C PRO A 239 0.83 -24.15 9.85
N GLY A 240 0.66 -25.35 10.41
CA GLY A 240 1.74 -26.34 10.53
C GLY A 240 2.24 -26.96 9.22
N ASN A 241 1.60 -26.64 8.10
CA ASN A 241 1.94 -27.11 6.75
C ASN A 241 2.73 -26.08 5.92
N LEU A 242 3.04 -24.91 6.48
CA LEU A 242 3.82 -23.88 5.77
C LEU A 242 5.31 -24.25 5.71
N PRO A 243 6.01 -23.90 4.62
CA PRO A 243 7.47 -23.99 4.57
C PRO A 243 8.09 -23.10 5.65
N GLN A 244 9.21 -23.52 6.22
CA GLN A 244 9.90 -22.72 7.23
C GLN A 244 10.51 -21.44 6.62
N THR A 245 10.97 -21.53 5.37
CA THR A 245 11.61 -20.45 4.63
C THR A 245 11.06 -20.34 3.22
N VAL A 246 11.17 -19.13 2.63
CA VAL A 246 10.93 -18.87 1.22
C VAL A 246 12.19 -18.34 0.56
N SER A 247 12.36 -18.64 -0.73
CA SER A 247 13.45 -18.07 -1.52
C SER A 247 13.21 -16.58 -1.75
N MET A 248 14.24 -15.78 -1.56
CA MET A 248 14.25 -14.34 -1.85
C MET A 248 15.56 -13.95 -2.55
N TRP A 249 15.63 -12.74 -3.03
CA TRP A 249 16.83 -12.13 -3.56
C TRP A 249 17.14 -10.86 -2.77
N GLU A 250 18.33 -10.82 -2.18
CA GLU A 250 18.85 -9.60 -1.57
C GLU A 250 19.48 -8.72 -2.65
N VAL A 251 19.32 -7.41 -2.49
CA VAL A 251 19.90 -6.40 -3.37
C VAL A 251 21.16 -5.86 -2.71
N SER A 252 22.32 -6.08 -3.37
CA SER A 252 23.59 -5.50 -2.89
C SER A 252 23.61 -3.99 -3.10
N PRO A 253 24.53 -3.24 -2.46
CA PRO A 253 24.70 -1.81 -2.70
C PRO A 253 24.99 -1.44 -4.16
N GLU A 254 25.52 -2.38 -4.94
CA GLU A 254 25.80 -2.24 -6.39
C GLU A 254 24.61 -2.68 -7.27
N GLY A 255 23.43 -2.95 -6.68
CA GLY A 255 22.22 -3.37 -7.39
C GLY A 255 22.22 -4.83 -7.85
N ARG A 256 23.14 -5.68 -7.38
CA ARG A 256 23.18 -7.10 -7.75
C ARG A 256 22.22 -7.92 -6.91
N LEU A 257 21.50 -8.82 -7.57
CA LEU A 257 20.63 -9.79 -6.91
C LEU A 257 21.44 -11.00 -6.41
N CYS A 258 21.40 -11.23 -5.10
CA CYS A 258 22.02 -12.38 -4.43
C CYS A 258 20.90 -13.31 -3.92
N SER A 259 20.94 -14.59 -4.31
CA SER A 259 19.98 -15.58 -3.82
C SER A 259 20.13 -15.75 -2.30
N SER A 260 19.00 -15.69 -1.59
CA SER A 260 18.92 -15.80 -0.14
C SER A 260 17.64 -16.53 0.26
N VAL A 261 17.44 -16.75 1.55
CA VAL A 261 16.22 -17.32 2.10
C VAL A 261 15.70 -16.44 3.23
N LEU A 262 14.38 -16.34 3.33
CA LEU A 262 13.69 -15.59 4.38
C LEU A 262 12.82 -16.54 5.20
N PRO A 263 12.90 -16.52 6.55
CA PRO A 263 11.92 -17.23 7.39
C PRO A 263 10.49 -16.71 7.12
N VAL A 264 9.55 -17.61 6.90
CA VAL A 264 8.13 -17.24 6.65
C VAL A 264 7.55 -16.49 7.85
N SER A 265 8.01 -16.78 9.06
CA SER A 265 7.62 -16.08 10.28
C SER A 265 7.85 -14.56 10.21
N ILE A 266 8.89 -14.10 9.49
CA ILE A 266 9.16 -12.66 9.30
C ILE A 266 8.02 -12.00 8.50
N LEU A 267 7.53 -12.64 7.46
CA LEU A 267 6.41 -12.13 6.65
C LEU A 267 5.11 -12.07 7.47
N CYS A 268 4.99 -12.92 8.50
CA CYS A 268 3.85 -12.97 9.41
C CYS A 268 4.05 -12.11 10.67
N ASN A 269 5.14 -11.36 10.80
CA ASN A 269 5.31 -10.41 11.88
C ASN A 269 4.20 -9.36 11.86
N ARG A 270 3.88 -8.86 13.07
CA ARG A 270 2.86 -7.82 13.29
C ARG A 270 3.52 -6.47 13.57
N ALA A 271 2.81 -5.39 13.25
CA ALA A 271 3.23 -4.05 13.62
C ALA A 271 3.23 -3.90 15.15
N LEU A 272 4.36 -3.49 15.71
CA LEU A 272 4.51 -3.28 17.16
C LEU A 272 3.98 -1.90 17.56
N ALA A 273 3.28 -1.84 18.69
CA ALA A 273 2.78 -0.58 19.26
C ALA A 273 3.89 0.27 19.89
N VAL A 274 4.97 -0.35 20.36
CA VAL A 274 6.07 0.30 21.08
C VAL A 274 7.41 -0.24 20.59
N GLY A 275 8.46 0.57 20.66
CA GLY A 275 9.81 0.21 20.25
C GLY A 275 10.07 0.43 18.75
N GLU A 276 11.20 -0.09 18.26
CA GLU A 276 11.55 -0.04 16.83
C GLU A 276 10.61 -0.91 16.00
N ASP A 277 10.40 -0.52 14.73
CA ASP A 277 9.62 -1.35 13.82
C ASP A 277 10.39 -2.61 13.44
N VAL A 278 9.66 -3.69 13.21
CA VAL A 278 10.25 -4.97 12.81
C VAL A 278 10.06 -5.19 11.32
N GLU A 279 10.93 -5.99 10.72
CA GLU A 279 10.74 -6.48 9.36
C GLU A 279 9.43 -7.28 9.29
N ARG A 280 8.53 -6.89 8.41
CA ARG A 280 7.18 -7.44 8.26
C ARG A 280 6.56 -7.03 6.94
N VAL A 281 5.46 -7.63 6.57
CA VAL A 281 4.59 -7.09 5.52
C VAL A 281 3.79 -5.91 6.08
N SER A 282 3.66 -4.81 5.31
CA SER A 282 2.93 -3.63 5.78
C SER A 282 1.44 -3.92 5.98
N THR A 283 0.81 -3.23 6.93
CA THR A 283 -0.61 -3.41 7.25
C THR A 283 -1.51 -3.16 6.03
N GLY A 284 -1.21 -2.12 5.25
CA GLY A 284 -1.95 -1.83 4.01
C GLY A 284 -1.73 -2.91 2.94
N THR A 285 -0.51 -3.46 2.84
CA THR A 285 -0.24 -4.59 1.95
C THR A 285 -1.02 -5.84 2.35
N LYS A 286 -1.12 -6.17 3.66
CA LYS A 286 -1.95 -7.28 4.13
C LYS A 286 -3.41 -7.14 3.68
N PHE A 287 -3.96 -5.94 3.75
CA PHE A 287 -5.31 -5.65 3.22
C PHE A 287 -5.41 -5.88 1.70
N ALA A 288 -4.45 -5.41 0.92
CA ALA A 288 -4.44 -5.62 -0.52
C ALA A 288 -4.31 -7.10 -0.89
N LEU A 289 -3.49 -7.85 -0.15
CA LEU A 289 -3.34 -9.30 -0.30
C LEU A 289 -4.63 -10.06 0.06
N GLU A 290 -5.37 -9.61 1.08
CA GLU A 290 -6.71 -10.13 1.40
C GLU A 290 -7.68 -9.95 0.24
N LEU A 291 -7.69 -8.75 -0.38
CA LEU A 291 -8.52 -8.49 -1.55
C LEU A 291 -8.11 -9.34 -2.76
N TRP A 292 -6.81 -9.51 -2.97
CA TRP A 292 -6.29 -10.39 -4.02
C TRP A 292 -6.75 -11.84 -3.83
N LEU A 293 -6.70 -12.40 -2.63
CA LEU A 293 -7.22 -13.75 -2.36
C LEU A 293 -8.70 -13.88 -2.72
N LYS A 294 -9.51 -12.85 -2.45
CA LYS A 294 -10.94 -12.83 -2.83
C LYS A 294 -11.12 -12.86 -4.35
N THR A 295 -10.27 -12.17 -5.12
CA THR A 295 -10.34 -12.25 -6.60
C THR A 295 -10.04 -13.66 -7.12
N MET A 296 -9.09 -14.36 -6.47
CA MET A 296 -8.72 -15.73 -6.84
C MET A 296 -9.84 -16.74 -6.56
N GLU A 297 -10.70 -16.48 -5.58
CA GLU A 297 -11.84 -17.34 -5.24
C GLU A 297 -13.01 -17.15 -6.21
N LEU A 298 -13.19 -15.94 -6.74
CA LEU A 298 -14.25 -15.62 -7.70
C LEU A 298 -14.00 -16.21 -9.11
N HIS A 299 -12.75 -16.59 -9.41
CA HIS A 299 -12.34 -17.15 -10.71
C HIS A 299 -12.14 -18.68 -10.67
N ARG A 300 -12.51 -19.33 -9.58
CA ARG A 300 -12.59 -20.81 -9.44
C ARG A 300 -14.01 -21.31 -9.65
#